data_43c492e68c034c263383859bda845be1
#
_entry.id   43c492e68c034c263383859bda845be1
#
_cell.length_a   1.000
_cell.length_b   1.000
_cell.length_c   1.000
_cell.angle_alpha   90.00
_cell.angle_beta   90.00
_cell.angle_gamma   90.00
#
_symmetry.space_group_name_H-M   'P 1'
#
loop_
_entity.id
_entity.type
_entity.pdbx_description
1 polymer ?
#
loop_
_entity_poly.entity_id
_entity_poly.type
_entity_poly.pdbx_seq_one_letter_code
_entity_poly.pdbx_strand_id
1 'polypeptide(L)'
;MGILFGFAPWIVYWVLVGNVPFKAAAVVALAVAVAGFAFGRGAGKPAGTLGIGSMATLFVLTVLTFVLSEPSMERWLPALGDTGIFLVALVSVLIGKPFAREYAAAEQPADVVRTELFARTARVLTWIWVAVFAAMTVSSLIPPILDHGSVSASLLDTKTPLSYVGFWIIPFTLFGAAALASRFVPDRMLAGIEDVARETSFVAYDEATIDELYYLAQEHANREVGPGKEAYNVKVGGMGTPLTGDESRKSWPSTYKVRDRKR
;
A
#
# COMPACT_ATOMS: atom_id res chain seq x y z
N MET A 1 -5.17 6.91 -0.75
CA MET A 1 -4.30 7.91 -0.08
C MET A 1 -3.64 7.41 1.23
N GLY A 2 -4.12 6.33 1.82
CA GLY A 2 -3.65 5.81 3.13
C GLY A 2 -2.15 5.49 3.23
N ILE A 3 -1.54 5.00 2.15
CA ILE A 3 -0.11 4.61 2.17
C ILE A 3 0.83 5.80 2.45
N LEU A 4 0.51 7.01 1.96
CA LEU A 4 1.32 8.20 2.21
C LEU A 4 1.28 8.65 3.67
N PHE A 5 0.17 8.41 4.38
CA PHE A 5 0.11 8.66 5.82
C PHE A 5 1.05 7.75 6.61
N GLY A 6 1.29 6.52 6.13
CA GLY A 6 2.28 5.62 6.71
C GLY A 6 3.71 6.16 6.63
N PHE A 7 3.99 7.01 5.64
CA PHE A 7 5.30 7.66 5.48
C PHE A 7 5.39 9.02 6.18
N ALA A 8 4.36 9.51 6.85
CA ALA A 8 4.38 10.81 7.53
C ALA A 8 5.60 11.01 8.45
N PRO A 9 6.01 10.04 9.31
CA PRO A 9 7.20 10.19 10.13
C PRO A 9 8.49 10.39 9.32
N TRP A 10 8.59 9.72 8.17
CA TRP A 10 9.73 9.84 7.26
C TRP A 10 9.76 11.16 6.52
N ILE A 11 8.61 11.63 6.05
CA ILE A 11 8.49 12.95 5.42
C ILE A 11 8.89 14.03 6.41
N VAL A 12 8.42 13.95 7.66
CA VAL A 12 8.81 14.88 8.73
C VAL A 12 10.32 14.80 8.98
N TYR A 13 10.89 13.59 9.07
CA TYR A 13 12.33 13.40 9.22
C TYR A 13 13.12 14.06 8.10
N TRP A 14 12.81 13.79 6.84
CA TRP A 14 13.51 14.35 5.69
C TRP A 14 13.39 15.88 5.59
N VAL A 15 12.22 16.42 5.87
CA VAL A 15 12.03 17.88 5.88
C VAL A 15 12.82 18.56 6.98
N LEU A 16 12.89 17.95 8.16
CA LEU A 16 13.55 18.55 9.31
C LEU A 16 15.07 18.39 9.29
N VAL A 17 15.57 17.26 8.77
CA VAL A 17 17.00 16.92 8.84
C VAL A 17 17.94 17.94 8.20
N GLY A 18 17.44 18.73 7.25
CA GLY A 18 18.20 19.83 6.61
C GLY A 18 17.93 21.21 7.20
N ASN A 19 16.98 21.35 8.14
CA ASN A 19 16.49 22.66 8.61
C ASN A 19 16.64 22.87 10.12
N VAL A 20 16.82 21.79 10.88
CA VAL A 20 16.99 21.85 12.35
C VAL A 20 18.13 20.91 12.78
N PRO A 21 18.66 21.04 14.02
CA PRO A 21 19.66 20.11 14.53
C PRO A 21 19.21 18.66 14.42
N PHE A 22 20.11 17.75 14.01
CA PHE A 22 19.81 16.32 13.76
C PHE A 22 19.09 15.63 14.91
N LYS A 23 19.49 15.95 16.16
CA LYS A 23 18.84 15.42 17.37
C LYS A 23 17.36 15.80 17.42
N ALA A 24 17.03 17.06 17.12
CA ALA A 24 15.66 17.54 17.10
C ALA A 24 14.85 16.89 15.97
N ALA A 25 15.42 16.79 14.77
CA ALA A 25 14.78 16.13 13.63
C ALA A 25 14.41 14.68 13.94
N ALA A 26 15.37 13.91 14.48
CA ALA A 26 15.17 12.49 14.80
C ALA A 26 14.14 12.29 15.92
N VAL A 27 14.22 13.08 17.00
CA VAL A 27 13.25 13.01 18.12
C VAL A 27 11.84 13.37 17.68
N VAL A 28 11.66 14.44 16.88
CA VAL A 28 10.35 14.84 16.37
C VAL A 28 9.77 13.77 15.44
N ALA A 29 10.57 13.25 14.52
CA ALA A 29 10.12 12.17 13.62
C ALA A 29 9.72 10.91 14.40
N LEU A 30 10.50 10.53 15.42
CA LEU A 30 10.15 9.42 16.30
C LEU A 30 8.86 9.69 17.08
N ALA A 31 8.67 10.90 17.60
CA ALA A 31 7.44 11.28 18.29
C ALA A 31 6.22 11.19 17.37
N VAL A 32 6.33 11.62 16.10
CA VAL A 32 5.28 11.47 15.08
C VAL A 32 5.01 9.98 14.79
N ALA A 33 6.04 9.13 14.71
CA ALA A 33 5.86 7.69 14.51
C ALA A 33 5.12 7.04 15.68
N VAL A 34 5.51 7.35 16.92
CA VAL A 34 4.86 6.86 18.14
C VAL A 34 3.41 7.35 18.23
N ALA A 35 3.16 8.63 17.96
CA ALA A 35 1.82 9.20 17.96
C ALA A 35 0.94 8.51 16.91
N GLY A 36 1.42 8.38 15.67
CA GLY A 36 0.69 7.68 14.60
C GLY A 36 0.36 6.23 14.94
N PHE A 37 1.30 5.54 15.58
CA PHE A 37 1.09 4.18 16.09
C PHE A 37 0.03 4.12 17.20
N ALA A 38 0.11 5.02 18.19
CA ALA A 38 -0.84 5.09 19.29
C ALA A 38 -2.27 5.42 18.81
N PHE A 39 -2.43 6.41 17.92
CA PHE A 39 -3.71 6.75 17.31
C PHE A 39 -4.28 5.60 16.47
N GLY A 40 -3.45 4.90 15.70
CA GLY A 40 -3.88 3.72 14.94
C GLY A 40 -4.44 2.63 15.84
N ARG A 41 -3.78 2.34 16.96
CA ARG A 41 -4.26 1.37 17.95
C ARG A 41 -5.54 1.81 18.64
N GLY A 42 -5.66 3.07 19.02
CA GLY A 42 -6.88 3.64 19.61
C GLY A 42 -8.10 3.55 18.68
N ALA A 43 -7.87 3.59 17.35
CA ALA A 43 -8.88 3.39 16.32
C ALA A 43 -9.11 1.90 15.94
N GLY A 44 -8.59 0.94 16.72
CA GLY A 44 -8.76 -0.50 16.48
C GLY A 44 -7.99 -1.05 15.26
N LYS A 45 -7.08 -0.27 14.67
CA LYS A 45 -6.26 -0.73 13.55
C LYS A 45 -5.07 -1.56 14.06
N PRO A 46 -4.77 -2.73 13.45
CA PRO A 46 -3.59 -3.49 13.82
C PRO A 46 -2.32 -2.67 13.53
N ALA A 47 -1.29 -2.89 14.34
CA ALA A 47 0.01 -2.31 14.11
C ALA A 47 0.58 -2.83 12.79
N GLY A 48 0.65 -1.96 11.79
CA GLY A 48 1.18 -2.31 10.47
C GLY A 48 2.70 -2.55 10.50
N THR A 49 3.18 -3.40 9.59
CA THR A 49 4.61 -3.72 9.47
C THR A 49 5.46 -2.48 9.20
N LEU A 50 4.96 -1.56 8.35
CA LEU A 50 5.63 -0.28 8.10
C LEU A 50 5.69 0.59 9.36
N GLY A 51 4.61 0.66 10.13
CA GLY A 51 4.55 1.48 11.36
C GLY A 51 5.55 1.01 12.42
N ILE A 52 5.58 -0.30 12.68
CA ILE A 52 6.53 -0.91 13.64
C ILE A 52 7.97 -0.72 13.15
N GLY A 53 8.23 -1.03 11.87
CA GLY A 53 9.55 -0.91 11.29
C GLY A 53 10.06 0.54 11.26
N SER A 54 9.21 1.51 10.91
CA SER A 54 9.54 2.94 10.95
C SER A 54 9.88 3.40 12.36
N MET A 55 9.08 3.01 13.35
CA MET A 55 9.34 3.36 14.75
C MET A 55 10.67 2.78 15.24
N ALA A 56 10.96 1.51 14.94
CA ALA A 56 12.22 0.86 15.30
C ALA A 56 13.41 1.57 14.63
N THR A 57 13.31 1.86 13.33
CA THR A 57 14.38 2.53 12.59
C THR A 57 14.61 3.96 13.10
N LEU A 58 13.54 4.74 13.28
CA LEU A 58 13.66 6.11 13.81
C LEU A 58 14.19 6.13 15.25
N PHE A 59 13.87 5.12 16.05
CA PHE A 59 14.48 4.96 17.37
C PHE A 59 15.98 4.73 17.26
N VAL A 60 16.43 3.82 16.40
CA VAL A 60 17.88 3.58 16.17
C VAL A 60 18.56 4.85 15.67
N LEU A 61 17.97 5.54 14.68
CA LEU A 61 18.50 6.81 14.18
C LEU A 61 18.60 7.85 15.29
N THR A 62 17.58 7.96 16.15
CA THR A 62 17.61 8.87 17.30
C THR A 62 18.76 8.54 18.23
N VAL A 63 18.96 7.27 18.59
CA VAL A 63 20.09 6.85 19.43
C VAL A 63 21.42 7.21 18.76
N LEU A 64 21.57 6.97 17.48
CA LEU A 64 22.77 7.30 16.73
C LEU A 64 23.09 8.80 16.76
N THR A 65 22.10 9.69 16.80
CA THR A 65 22.33 11.14 16.91
C THR A 65 22.92 11.56 18.26
N PHE A 66 22.85 10.73 19.29
CA PHE A 66 23.49 10.97 20.59
C PHE A 66 24.88 10.35 20.71
N VAL A 67 25.19 9.35 19.87
CA VAL A 67 26.44 8.60 19.91
C VAL A 67 27.44 9.12 18.87
N LEU A 68 26.99 9.49 17.70
CA LEU A 68 27.83 9.93 16.58
C LEU A 68 28.23 11.41 16.74
N SER A 69 29.44 11.75 16.28
CA SER A 69 29.87 13.15 16.14
C SER A 69 29.08 13.87 15.03
N GLU A 70 28.95 15.19 15.13
CA GLU A 70 28.20 15.98 14.13
C GLU A 70 28.70 15.76 12.69
N PRO A 71 30.02 15.76 12.39
CA PRO A 71 30.47 15.48 11.02
C PRO A 71 30.09 14.09 10.51
N SER A 72 30.07 13.09 11.40
CA SER A 72 29.63 11.73 11.03
C SER A 72 28.13 11.66 10.78
N MET A 73 27.33 12.41 11.54
CA MET A 73 25.90 12.50 11.35
C MET A 73 25.57 13.16 10.01
N GLU A 74 26.17 14.31 9.71
CA GLU A 74 25.97 15.02 8.44
C GLU A 74 26.29 14.14 7.23
N ARG A 75 27.33 13.34 7.34
CA ARG A 75 27.81 12.48 6.27
C ARG A 75 26.96 11.23 6.07
N TRP A 76 26.59 10.53 7.14
CA TRP A 76 26.02 9.18 7.04
C TRP A 76 24.54 9.07 7.37
N LEU A 77 23.98 10.02 8.11
CA LEU A 77 22.61 9.93 8.60
C LEU A 77 21.55 9.83 7.48
N PRO A 78 21.69 10.55 6.33
CA PRO A 78 20.76 10.38 5.21
C PRO A 78 20.78 8.96 4.65
N ALA A 79 21.98 8.43 4.38
CA ALA A 79 22.13 7.07 3.85
C ALA A 79 21.63 6.00 4.83
N LEU A 80 21.84 6.19 6.14
CA LEU A 80 21.31 5.30 7.19
C LEU A 80 19.80 5.37 7.27
N GLY A 81 19.19 6.55 7.12
CA GLY A 81 17.75 6.73 7.06
C GLY A 81 17.13 5.97 5.87
N ASP A 82 17.65 6.20 4.67
CA ASP A 82 17.18 5.55 3.45
C ASP A 82 17.41 4.03 3.50
N THR A 83 18.54 3.58 4.05
CA THR A 83 18.80 2.15 4.29
C THR A 83 17.78 1.56 5.25
N GLY A 84 17.44 2.28 6.31
CA GLY A 84 16.47 1.82 7.30
C GLY A 84 15.09 1.59 6.70
N ILE A 85 14.55 2.56 5.95
CA ILE A 85 13.24 2.40 5.30
C ILE A 85 13.27 1.34 4.21
N PHE A 86 14.37 1.21 3.47
CA PHE A 86 14.58 0.13 2.51
C PHE A 86 14.49 -1.24 3.18
N LEU A 87 15.19 -1.44 4.31
CA LEU A 87 15.16 -2.69 5.06
C LEU A 87 13.76 -3.01 5.59
N VAL A 88 13.04 -2.02 6.12
CA VAL A 88 11.65 -2.20 6.56
C VAL A 88 10.76 -2.68 5.42
N ALA A 89 10.85 -2.04 4.24
CA ALA A 89 10.07 -2.43 3.08
C ALA A 89 10.45 -3.82 2.57
N LEU A 90 11.74 -4.12 2.46
CA LEU A 90 12.25 -5.41 2.01
C LEU A 90 11.83 -6.54 2.96
N VAL A 91 12.03 -6.38 4.26
CA VAL A 91 11.64 -7.36 5.28
C VAL A 91 10.14 -7.62 5.21
N SER A 92 9.30 -6.58 5.02
CA SER A 92 7.84 -6.76 4.93
C SER A 92 7.44 -7.72 3.81
N VAL A 93 8.14 -7.70 2.67
CA VAL A 93 7.92 -8.64 1.57
C VAL A 93 8.45 -10.03 1.89
N LEU A 94 9.66 -10.13 2.44
CA LEU A 94 10.30 -11.40 2.74
C LEU A 94 9.54 -12.21 3.78
N ILE A 95 8.92 -11.56 4.78
CA ILE A 95 8.07 -12.23 5.77
C ILE A 95 6.64 -12.51 5.27
N GLY A 96 6.35 -12.21 4.00
CA GLY A 96 5.03 -12.43 3.40
C GLY A 96 3.94 -11.45 3.86
N LYS A 97 4.31 -10.34 4.49
CA LYS A 97 3.40 -9.28 4.93
C LYS A 97 3.70 -7.96 4.21
N PRO A 98 3.45 -7.86 2.90
CA PRO A 98 3.75 -6.66 2.13
C PRO A 98 2.99 -5.46 2.71
N PHE A 99 3.72 -4.41 3.12
CA PHE A 99 3.14 -3.28 3.83
C PHE A 99 2.05 -2.55 3.02
N ALA A 100 2.18 -2.50 1.69
CA ALA A 100 1.17 -1.88 0.85
C ALA A 100 -0.20 -2.56 0.96
N ARG A 101 -0.25 -3.87 1.28
CA ARG A 101 -1.50 -4.60 1.51
C ARG A 101 -2.28 -4.07 2.71
N GLU A 102 -1.58 -3.71 3.79
CA GLU A 102 -2.21 -3.24 5.01
C GLU A 102 -2.94 -1.90 4.79
N TYR A 103 -2.30 -0.99 4.02
CA TYR A 103 -2.90 0.31 3.68
C TYR A 103 -4.01 0.20 2.64
N ALA A 104 -3.80 -0.61 1.59
CA ALA A 104 -4.79 -0.80 0.55
C ALA A 104 -6.04 -1.53 1.08
N ALA A 105 -5.89 -2.49 2.00
CA ALA A 105 -7.00 -3.21 2.61
C ALA A 105 -7.93 -2.31 3.44
N ALA A 106 -7.40 -1.23 4.01
CA ALA A 106 -8.21 -0.28 4.78
C ALA A 106 -9.17 0.56 3.91
N GLU A 107 -8.93 0.61 2.60
CA GLU A 107 -9.71 1.41 1.64
C GLU A 107 -10.61 0.55 0.74
N GLN A 108 -10.52 -0.78 0.83
CA GLN A 108 -11.24 -1.71 -0.04
C GLN A 108 -12.24 -2.58 0.73
N PRO A 109 -13.36 -2.99 0.09
CA PRO A 109 -14.28 -3.94 0.66
C PRO A 109 -13.63 -5.29 0.97
N ALA A 110 -14.16 -6.02 1.97
CA ALA A 110 -13.56 -7.25 2.46
C ALA A 110 -13.52 -8.39 1.41
N ASP A 111 -14.47 -8.44 0.50
CA ASP A 111 -14.54 -9.37 -0.62
C ASP A 111 -13.39 -9.13 -1.62
N VAL A 112 -13.07 -7.88 -1.94
CA VAL A 112 -11.94 -7.50 -2.80
C VAL A 112 -10.61 -7.87 -2.15
N VAL A 113 -10.44 -7.58 -0.86
CA VAL A 113 -9.21 -7.85 -0.11
C VAL A 113 -8.85 -9.33 -0.06
N ARG A 114 -9.86 -10.23 -0.16
CA ARG A 114 -9.67 -11.69 -0.17
C ARG A 114 -9.23 -12.24 -1.53
N THR A 115 -9.31 -11.46 -2.59
CA THR A 115 -8.95 -11.92 -3.94
C THR A 115 -7.44 -12.09 -4.09
N GLU A 116 -7.04 -13.08 -4.90
CA GLU A 116 -5.63 -13.30 -5.23
C GLU A 116 -5.06 -12.12 -6.05
N LEU A 117 -5.89 -11.50 -6.89
CA LEU A 117 -5.50 -10.33 -7.67
C LEU A 117 -5.13 -9.14 -6.78
N PHE A 118 -5.92 -8.89 -5.72
CA PHE A 118 -5.58 -7.86 -4.73
C PHE A 118 -4.24 -8.17 -4.03
N ALA A 119 -4.02 -9.42 -3.61
CA ALA A 119 -2.77 -9.83 -2.99
C ALA A 119 -1.57 -9.66 -3.92
N ARG A 120 -1.73 -9.98 -5.21
CA ARG A 120 -0.72 -9.79 -6.25
C ARG A 120 -0.42 -8.31 -6.48
N THR A 121 -1.45 -7.47 -6.61
CA THR A 121 -1.32 -6.02 -6.78
C THR A 121 -0.57 -5.37 -5.61
N ALA A 122 -0.94 -5.72 -4.38
CA ALA A 122 -0.27 -5.24 -3.18
C ALA A 122 1.21 -5.66 -3.11
N ARG A 123 1.53 -6.87 -3.56
CA ARG A 123 2.91 -7.37 -3.65
C ARG A 123 3.72 -6.61 -4.69
N VAL A 124 3.17 -6.42 -5.89
CA VAL A 124 3.82 -5.63 -6.95
C VAL A 124 4.10 -4.21 -6.48
N LEU A 125 3.10 -3.57 -5.85
CA LEU A 125 3.25 -2.22 -5.32
C LEU A 125 4.35 -2.15 -4.25
N THR A 126 4.41 -3.13 -3.35
CA THR A 126 5.47 -3.17 -2.33
C THR A 126 6.85 -3.35 -2.98
N TRP A 127 6.99 -4.16 -4.02
CA TRP A 127 8.26 -4.29 -4.75
C TRP A 127 8.68 -3.01 -5.47
N ILE A 128 7.72 -2.22 -5.99
CA ILE A 128 8.01 -0.88 -6.54
C ILE A 128 8.63 0.00 -5.45
N TRP A 129 8.05 0.04 -4.25
CA TRP A 129 8.60 0.79 -3.13
C TRP A 129 9.96 0.27 -2.66
N VAL A 130 10.17 -1.04 -2.62
CA VAL A 130 11.47 -1.64 -2.29
C VAL A 130 12.55 -1.19 -3.29
N ALA A 131 12.25 -1.22 -4.60
CA ALA A 131 13.18 -0.78 -5.64
C ALA A 131 13.50 0.71 -5.52
N VAL A 132 12.49 1.54 -5.23
CA VAL A 132 12.66 2.98 -5.03
C VAL A 132 13.52 3.26 -3.80
N PHE A 133 13.25 2.64 -2.66
CA PHE A 133 14.07 2.84 -1.46
C PHE A 133 15.49 2.29 -1.61
N ALA A 134 15.68 1.20 -2.36
CA ALA A 134 17.02 0.74 -2.72
C ALA A 134 17.78 1.79 -3.56
N ALA A 135 17.11 2.38 -4.56
CA ALA A 135 17.71 3.42 -5.39
C ALA A 135 18.00 4.71 -4.58
N MET A 136 17.10 5.10 -3.65
CA MET A 136 17.35 6.21 -2.72
C MET A 136 18.58 5.93 -1.85
N THR A 137 18.67 4.73 -1.26
CA THR A 137 19.83 4.30 -0.48
C THR A 137 21.13 4.38 -1.29
N VAL A 138 21.13 3.86 -2.52
CA VAL A 138 22.31 3.93 -3.39
C VAL A 138 22.67 5.40 -3.68
N SER A 139 21.68 6.23 -4.02
CA SER A 139 21.91 7.67 -4.27
C SER A 139 22.53 8.39 -3.07
N SER A 140 22.00 8.12 -1.85
CA SER A 140 22.49 8.75 -0.61
C SER A 140 23.87 8.23 -0.16
N LEU A 141 24.29 7.06 -0.64
CA LEU A 141 25.62 6.51 -0.37
C LEU A 141 26.71 7.10 -1.29
N ILE A 142 26.35 7.64 -2.46
CA ILE A 142 27.32 8.15 -3.46
C ILE A 142 28.16 9.31 -2.88
N PRO A 143 27.58 10.39 -2.32
CA PRO A 143 28.37 11.52 -1.82
C PRO A 143 29.37 11.12 -0.71
N PRO A 144 28.98 10.39 0.36
CA PRO A 144 29.94 10.03 1.39
C PRO A 144 31.03 9.04 0.96
N ILE A 145 30.81 8.27 -0.11
CA ILE A 145 31.79 7.30 -0.62
C ILE A 145 32.80 7.99 -1.56
N LEU A 146 32.32 8.85 -2.46
CA LEU A 146 33.19 9.47 -3.46
C LEU A 146 34.03 10.63 -2.88
N ASP A 147 33.54 11.31 -1.86
CA ASP A 147 34.18 12.47 -1.27
C ASP A 147 35.03 12.10 -0.04
N HIS A 148 36.17 11.44 -0.29
CA HIS A 148 37.02 10.82 0.74
C HIS A 148 37.78 11.79 1.64
N GLY A 149 37.57 13.09 1.59
CA GLY A 149 38.40 14.01 2.40
C GLY A 149 37.92 15.45 2.55
N SER A 150 36.89 15.83 1.86
CA SER A 150 36.37 17.19 1.96
C SER A 150 35.18 17.23 2.93
N VAL A 151 35.10 18.33 3.68
CA VAL A 151 33.91 18.69 4.48
C VAL A 151 32.67 18.85 3.61
N SER A 152 32.83 18.70 2.30
CA SER A 152 31.83 18.98 1.25
C SER A 152 30.78 17.88 1.05
N ALA A 153 30.90 16.70 1.66
CA ALA A 153 29.88 15.64 1.61
C ALA A 153 28.80 15.81 2.70
N SER A 154 28.52 17.05 3.08
CA SER A 154 27.51 17.38 4.08
C SER A 154 26.13 17.52 3.45
N LEU A 155 25.12 17.06 4.13
CA LEU A 155 23.70 17.26 3.79
C LEU A 155 23.34 18.74 3.62
N LEU A 156 24.04 19.60 4.38
CA LEU A 156 23.82 21.06 4.38
C LEU A 156 24.61 21.78 3.29
N ASP A 157 25.60 21.11 2.67
CA ASP A 157 26.39 21.70 1.60
C ASP A 157 25.65 21.61 0.24
N THR A 158 24.83 22.61 0.00
CA THR A 158 24.17 22.79 -1.30
C THR A 158 25.09 23.33 -2.39
N LYS A 159 26.37 23.62 -2.07
CA LYS A 159 27.33 24.17 -3.03
C LYS A 159 27.94 23.10 -3.92
N THR A 160 27.99 21.85 -3.45
CA THR A 160 28.45 20.73 -4.29
C THR A 160 27.26 20.11 -5.01
N PRO A 161 27.23 20.12 -6.35
CA PRO A 161 26.11 19.54 -7.11
C PRO A 161 25.87 18.08 -6.77
N LEU A 162 26.93 17.32 -6.46
CA LEU A 162 26.85 15.90 -6.12
C LEU A 162 26.03 15.63 -4.85
N SER A 163 26.31 16.37 -3.77
CA SER A 163 25.59 16.22 -2.50
C SER A 163 24.13 16.64 -2.65
N TYR A 164 23.88 17.77 -3.31
CA TYR A 164 22.52 18.24 -3.52
C TYR A 164 21.67 17.26 -4.36
N VAL A 165 22.24 16.75 -5.45
CA VAL A 165 21.56 15.78 -6.33
C VAL A 165 21.36 14.44 -5.62
N GLY A 166 22.40 13.93 -4.92
CA GLY A 166 22.38 12.62 -4.26
C GLY A 166 21.45 12.55 -3.06
N PHE A 167 21.41 13.60 -2.24
CA PHE A 167 20.59 13.61 -1.01
C PHE A 167 19.18 14.17 -1.19
N TRP A 168 18.95 15.02 -2.20
CA TRP A 168 17.68 15.73 -2.35
C TRP A 168 16.97 15.42 -3.66
N ILE A 169 17.58 15.69 -4.80
CA ILE A 169 16.88 15.61 -6.10
C ILE A 169 16.46 14.17 -6.40
N ILE A 170 17.39 13.22 -6.38
CA ILE A 170 17.10 11.83 -6.72
C ILE A 170 16.15 11.19 -5.74
N PRO A 171 16.36 11.23 -4.39
CA PRO A 171 15.45 10.62 -3.44
C PRO A 171 14.03 11.16 -3.53
N PHE A 172 13.84 12.48 -3.56
CA PHE A 172 12.49 13.07 -3.62
C PHE A 172 11.79 12.81 -4.94
N THR A 173 12.51 12.80 -6.06
CA THR A 173 11.95 12.46 -7.37
C THR A 173 11.48 11.00 -7.40
N LEU A 174 12.31 10.08 -6.92
CA LEU A 174 11.99 8.66 -6.82
C LEU A 174 10.79 8.40 -5.88
N PHE A 175 10.76 9.06 -4.73
CA PHE A 175 9.63 8.97 -3.80
C PHE A 175 8.34 9.49 -4.43
N GLY A 176 8.39 10.63 -5.12
CA GLY A 176 7.26 11.18 -5.84
C GLY A 176 6.76 10.25 -6.96
N ALA A 177 7.68 9.64 -7.72
CA ALA A 177 7.33 8.65 -8.74
C ALA A 177 6.66 7.41 -8.14
N ALA A 178 7.15 6.89 -7.00
CA ALA A 178 6.51 5.79 -6.28
C ALA A 178 5.13 6.16 -5.75
N ALA A 179 4.96 7.38 -5.24
CA ALA A 179 3.66 7.89 -4.79
C ALA A 179 2.65 7.96 -5.94
N LEU A 180 3.07 8.42 -7.13
CA LEU A 180 2.25 8.39 -8.34
C LEU A 180 1.93 6.96 -8.78
N ALA A 181 2.92 6.07 -8.82
CA ALA A 181 2.72 4.66 -9.15
C ALA A 181 1.71 4.00 -8.18
N SER A 182 1.74 4.36 -6.90
CA SER A 182 0.79 3.87 -5.89
C SER A 182 -0.66 4.27 -6.16
N ARG A 183 -0.89 5.30 -6.95
CA ARG A 183 -2.21 5.72 -7.39
C ARG A 183 -2.65 4.99 -8.66
N PHE A 184 -1.78 4.92 -9.67
CA PHE A 184 -2.16 4.44 -10.99
C PHE A 184 -2.06 2.91 -11.15
N VAL A 185 -1.12 2.25 -10.46
CA VAL A 185 -0.92 0.80 -10.61
C VAL A 185 -2.11 0.00 -10.09
N PRO A 186 -2.66 0.27 -8.88
CA PRO A 186 -3.86 -0.41 -8.40
C PRO A 186 -5.04 -0.21 -9.35
N ASP A 187 -5.30 1.02 -9.80
CA ASP A 187 -6.43 1.31 -10.68
C ASP A 187 -6.36 0.49 -11.98
N ARG A 188 -5.16 0.37 -12.57
CA ARG A 188 -4.96 -0.43 -13.80
C ARG A 188 -5.05 -1.94 -13.56
N MET A 189 -4.49 -2.43 -12.45
CA MET A 189 -4.49 -3.86 -12.14
C MET A 189 -5.86 -4.33 -11.64
N LEU A 190 -6.57 -3.50 -10.87
CA LEU A 190 -7.87 -3.81 -10.30
C LEU A 190 -9.03 -3.53 -11.26
N ALA A 191 -8.83 -2.77 -12.33
CA ALA A 191 -9.81 -2.61 -13.40
C ALA A 191 -10.27 -3.97 -14.00
N GLY A 192 -9.41 -5.00 -13.93
CA GLY A 192 -9.78 -6.36 -14.27
C GLY A 192 -10.68 -7.09 -13.25
N ILE A 193 -10.84 -6.56 -12.02
CA ILE A 193 -11.73 -7.17 -11.01
C ILE A 193 -13.21 -6.97 -11.36
N GLU A 194 -13.56 -5.87 -12.02
CA GLU A 194 -14.92 -5.66 -12.51
C GLU A 194 -15.33 -6.73 -13.53
N ASP A 195 -14.35 -7.37 -14.16
CA ASP A 195 -14.55 -8.43 -15.13
C ASP A 195 -14.54 -9.85 -14.53
N VAL A 196 -14.30 -9.99 -13.21
CA VAL A 196 -14.36 -11.29 -12.53
C VAL A 196 -15.82 -11.69 -12.32
N ALA A 197 -16.16 -12.87 -12.85
CA ALA A 197 -17.48 -13.46 -12.61
C ALA A 197 -17.64 -13.79 -11.11
N ARG A 198 -18.70 -13.31 -10.50
CA ARG A 198 -19.12 -13.66 -9.15
C ARG A 198 -20.10 -14.82 -9.22
N GLU A 199 -19.99 -15.73 -8.28
CA GLU A 199 -20.91 -16.86 -8.16
C GLU A 199 -21.94 -16.55 -7.08
N THR A 200 -23.22 -16.82 -7.41
CA THR A 200 -24.35 -16.77 -6.47
C THR A 200 -25.34 -17.87 -6.80
N SER A 201 -26.33 -18.05 -5.96
CA SER A 201 -27.44 -18.97 -6.22
C SER A 201 -28.76 -18.29 -5.88
N PHE A 202 -29.78 -18.54 -6.68
CA PHE A 202 -31.13 -18.05 -6.46
C PHE A 202 -32.14 -19.21 -6.51
N VAL A 203 -33.30 -19.00 -5.90
CA VAL A 203 -34.37 -20.02 -5.83
C VAL A 203 -35.42 -19.72 -6.89
N ALA A 204 -35.75 -20.71 -7.68
CA ALA A 204 -36.86 -20.67 -8.64
C ALA A 204 -37.60 -21.99 -8.67
N TYR A 205 -38.81 -21.97 -9.24
CA TYR A 205 -39.59 -23.20 -9.47
C TYR A 205 -38.90 -24.11 -10.49
N ASP A 206 -39.10 -25.42 -10.32
CA ASP A 206 -38.53 -26.41 -11.28
C ASP A 206 -39.07 -26.26 -12.70
N GLU A 207 -40.30 -25.84 -12.82
CA GLU A 207 -41.00 -25.62 -14.09
C GLU A 207 -40.72 -24.26 -14.75
N ALA A 208 -39.85 -23.42 -14.12
CA ALA A 208 -39.53 -22.11 -14.64
C ALA A 208 -38.87 -22.20 -16.02
N THR A 209 -39.32 -21.36 -16.93
CA THR A 209 -38.73 -21.25 -18.26
C THR A 209 -37.34 -20.64 -18.21
N ILE A 210 -36.55 -20.88 -19.24
CA ILE A 210 -35.18 -20.33 -19.33
C ILE A 210 -35.20 -18.81 -19.19
N ASP A 211 -36.12 -18.12 -19.79
CA ASP A 211 -36.23 -16.65 -19.72
C ASP A 211 -36.58 -16.16 -18.31
N GLU A 212 -37.45 -16.87 -17.59
CA GLU A 212 -37.78 -16.57 -16.19
C GLU A 212 -36.56 -16.79 -15.28
N LEU A 213 -35.79 -17.86 -15.49
CA LEU A 213 -34.56 -18.11 -14.74
C LEU A 213 -33.53 -16.99 -14.95
N TYR A 214 -33.33 -16.53 -16.18
CA TYR A 214 -32.43 -15.40 -16.45
C TYR A 214 -32.95 -14.10 -15.84
N TYR A 215 -34.25 -13.84 -15.88
CA TYR A 215 -34.82 -12.66 -15.24
C TYR A 215 -34.62 -12.68 -13.72
N LEU A 216 -34.95 -13.80 -13.08
CA LEU A 216 -34.77 -13.96 -11.63
C LEU A 216 -33.28 -13.88 -11.20
N ALA A 217 -32.40 -14.50 -11.98
CA ALA A 217 -30.95 -14.41 -11.77
C ALA A 217 -30.44 -12.97 -11.85
N GLN A 218 -30.89 -12.21 -12.85
CA GLN A 218 -30.54 -10.81 -13.05
C GLN A 218 -31.05 -9.93 -11.91
N GLU A 219 -32.29 -10.13 -11.45
CA GLU A 219 -32.87 -9.39 -10.35
C GLU A 219 -32.15 -9.71 -9.03
N HIS A 220 -31.87 -10.99 -8.77
CA HIS A 220 -31.14 -11.44 -7.59
C HIS A 220 -29.73 -10.84 -7.55
N ALA A 221 -29.00 -10.94 -8.66
CA ALA A 221 -27.66 -10.38 -8.78
C ALA A 221 -27.65 -8.85 -8.58
N ASN A 222 -28.64 -8.13 -9.14
CA ASN A 222 -28.74 -6.68 -8.95
C ASN A 222 -29.01 -6.27 -7.49
N ARG A 223 -29.75 -7.09 -6.73
CA ARG A 223 -29.98 -6.87 -5.29
C ARG A 223 -28.70 -7.06 -4.49
N GLU A 224 -27.89 -8.09 -4.82
CA GLU A 224 -26.62 -8.35 -4.14
C GLU A 224 -25.58 -7.25 -4.41
N VAL A 225 -25.57 -6.70 -5.63
CA VAL A 225 -24.59 -5.67 -6.03
C VAL A 225 -24.82 -4.33 -5.31
N GLY A 226 -26.06 -4.03 -4.95
CA GLY A 226 -26.45 -2.82 -4.24
C GLY A 226 -26.56 -1.55 -5.09
N PRO A 227 -26.85 -0.39 -4.47
CA PRO A 227 -27.11 0.85 -5.18
C PRO A 227 -25.84 1.39 -5.87
N GLY A 228 -26.01 1.94 -7.06
CA GLY A 228 -24.93 2.55 -7.86
C GLY A 228 -24.17 1.60 -8.78
N LYS A 229 -24.38 0.29 -8.63
CA LYS A 229 -23.79 -0.74 -9.48
C LYS A 229 -24.88 -1.57 -10.16
N GLU A 230 -24.53 -2.28 -11.22
CA GLU A 230 -25.43 -3.22 -11.89
C GLU A 230 -24.70 -4.53 -12.20
N ALA A 231 -25.44 -5.64 -12.10
CA ALA A 231 -24.96 -6.93 -12.57
C ALA A 231 -25.14 -7.01 -14.11
N TYR A 232 -24.12 -7.51 -14.79
CA TYR A 232 -24.17 -7.74 -16.23
C TYR A 232 -23.56 -9.10 -16.59
N ASN A 233 -23.81 -9.59 -17.79
CA ASN A 233 -23.37 -10.89 -18.27
C ASN A 233 -23.74 -12.03 -17.30
N VAL A 234 -24.99 -12.00 -16.84
CA VAL A 234 -25.55 -13.04 -15.97
C VAL A 234 -25.69 -14.34 -16.76
N LYS A 235 -25.17 -15.43 -16.18
CA LYS A 235 -25.29 -16.77 -16.73
C LYS A 235 -25.90 -17.67 -15.67
N VAL A 236 -26.89 -18.46 -16.05
CA VAL A 236 -27.53 -19.46 -15.19
C VAL A 236 -26.87 -20.81 -15.45
N GLY A 237 -26.50 -21.52 -14.40
CA GLY A 237 -25.92 -22.87 -14.47
C GLY A 237 -26.93 -23.92 -14.89
N GLY A 238 -26.44 -25.03 -15.45
CA GLY A 238 -27.24 -26.00 -16.15
C GLY A 238 -28.19 -26.89 -15.33
N MET A 239 -28.02 -27.04 -14.01
CA MET A 239 -28.89 -27.86 -13.16
C MET A 239 -29.12 -27.18 -11.81
N GLY A 240 -30.43 -27.01 -11.45
CA GLY A 240 -30.81 -26.60 -10.12
C GLY A 240 -30.74 -27.77 -9.13
N THR A 241 -30.36 -27.49 -7.89
CA THR A 241 -30.32 -28.46 -6.79
C THR A 241 -31.64 -28.37 -6.02
N PRO A 242 -32.41 -29.50 -5.84
CA PRO A 242 -33.66 -29.50 -5.08
C PRO A 242 -33.45 -28.93 -3.66
N LEU A 243 -34.42 -28.15 -3.20
CA LEU A 243 -34.40 -27.64 -1.83
C LEU A 243 -34.92 -28.72 -0.86
N THR A 244 -34.26 -28.85 0.28
CA THR A 244 -34.68 -29.77 1.32
C THR A 244 -36.06 -29.35 1.86
N GLY A 245 -37.09 -30.17 1.66
CA GLY A 245 -38.45 -29.92 2.14
C GLY A 245 -39.38 -29.21 1.15
N ASP A 246 -38.93 -28.87 -0.05
CA ASP A 246 -39.79 -28.31 -1.13
C ASP A 246 -39.31 -28.80 -2.49
N GLU A 247 -39.94 -29.87 -3.01
CA GLU A 247 -39.58 -30.46 -4.29
C GLU A 247 -40.00 -29.59 -5.50
N SER A 248 -40.87 -28.60 -5.29
CA SER A 248 -41.31 -27.68 -6.35
C SER A 248 -40.31 -26.58 -6.68
N ARG A 249 -39.30 -26.39 -5.79
CA ARG A 249 -38.31 -25.33 -5.95
C ARG A 249 -36.90 -25.90 -5.97
N LYS A 250 -36.07 -25.25 -6.77
CA LYS A 250 -34.65 -25.58 -6.89
C LYS A 250 -33.76 -24.35 -6.66
N SER A 251 -32.59 -24.57 -6.08
CA SER A 251 -31.50 -23.58 -6.00
C SER A 251 -30.70 -23.65 -7.31
N TRP A 252 -30.68 -22.56 -8.07
CA TRP A 252 -29.99 -22.45 -9.34
C TRP A 252 -28.70 -21.68 -9.17
N PRO A 253 -27.54 -22.26 -9.53
CA PRO A 253 -26.28 -21.53 -9.54
C PRO A 253 -26.28 -20.50 -10.66
N SER A 254 -25.78 -19.32 -10.39
CA SER A 254 -25.61 -18.28 -11.41
C SER A 254 -24.28 -17.56 -11.23
N THR A 255 -23.77 -17.06 -12.34
CA THR A 255 -22.58 -16.23 -12.36
C THR A 255 -22.90 -14.89 -12.99
N TYR A 256 -22.34 -13.81 -12.48
CA TYR A 256 -22.54 -12.47 -12.99
C TYR A 256 -21.27 -11.63 -12.83
N LYS A 257 -21.16 -10.56 -13.63
CA LYS A 257 -20.15 -9.53 -13.52
C LYS A 257 -20.79 -8.24 -13.02
N VAL A 258 -19.98 -7.37 -12.42
CA VAL A 258 -20.45 -6.10 -11.83
C VAL A 258 -19.82 -4.94 -12.56
N ARG A 259 -20.61 -3.91 -12.87
CA ARG A 259 -20.11 -2.63 -13.39
C ARG A 259 -20.83 -1.46 -12.74
N ASP A 260 -20.23 -0.29 -12.81
CA ASP A 260 -20.89 0.94 -12.37
C ASP A 260 -22.08 1.26 -13.27
N ARG A 261 -23.23 1.57 -12.65
CA ARG A 261 -24.44 1.93 -13.37
C ARG A 261 -24.21 3.28 -14.07
N LYS A 262 -24.21 3.27 -15.42
CA LYS A 262 -24.15 4.51 -16.18
C LYS A 262 -25.38 5.36 -15.85
N ARG A 263 -25.17 6.58 -15.37
CA ARG A 263 -26.22 7.59 -15.21
C ARG A 263 -26.69 8.11 -16.57
#